data_7357c149b083ff48443a75851a0c5353
#
_entry.id   7357c149b083ff48443a75851a0c5353
#
_cell.length_a   1.000
_cell.length_b   1.000
_cell.length_c   1.000
_cell.angle_alpha   90.00
_cell.angle_beta   90.00
_cell.angle_gamma   90.00
#
_symmetry.space_group_name_H-M   'P 1'
#
loop_
_entity.id
_entity.type
_entity.pdbx_description
1 polymer ?
#
loop_
_entity_poly.entity_id
_entity_poly.type
_entity_poly.pdbx_seq_one_letter_code
_entity_poly.pdbx_strand_id
1 'polypeptide(L)'
;EEKMNVTQGKLFLGYRTNTPPESSDYYAAALCGVILGQGTQSKLFVNIREKHSLAYYAAAYTNKMKGILFAFCAIDPKDRAVAEALIREQVAAIRNGEITTEEYEAAVKLLRNDLASYGDSQSQLLQYYFGQTFMEQIADPDEYARHIAEVSVEDIVKAAGRMTLDTVYFLTSEDEA
;
A
#
# COMPACT_ATOMS: atom_id res chain seq x y z
N GLU A 1 -3.80 -10.40 -18.63
CA GLU A 1 -4.13 -9.22 -19.43
C GLU A 1 -5.57 -9.30 -19.88
N GLU A 2 -6.28 -8.17 -19.81
CA GLU A 2 -7.67 -8.05 -20.23
C GLU A 2 -7.81 -6.84 -21.13
N LYS A 3 -8.61 -6.97 -22.19
CA LYS A 3 -8.88 -5.89 -23.15
C LYS A 3 -10.32 -5.42 -23.01
N MET A 4 -10.49 -4.10 -22.91
CA MET A 4 -11.80 -3.46 -22.83
C MET A 4 -11.73 -2.09 -23.51
N ASN A 5 -12.88 -1.51 -23.80
CA ASN A 5 -12.93 -0.15 -24.32
C ASN A 5 -12.60 0.87 -23.20
N VAL A 6 -11.31 1.14 -23.02
CA VAL A 6 -10.77 2.07 -22.02
C VAL A 6 -9.74 3.00 -22.65
N THR A 7 -9.64 4.22 -22.13
CA THR A 7 -8.70 5.24 -22.62
C THR A 7 -7.33 5.18 -21.94
N GLN A 8 -7.23 4.48 -20.81
CA GLN A 8 -6.00 4.34 -20.04
C GLN A 8 -5.82 2.90 -19.59
N GLY A 9 -4.60 2.42 -19.67
CA GLY A 9 -4.24 1.14 -19.09
C GLY A 9 -4.27 1.21 -17.56
N LYS A 10 -4.72 0.13 -16.91
CA LYS A 10 -4.70 -0.01 -15.45
C LYS A 10 -3.84 -1.19 -15.07
N LEU A 11 -2.71 -0.89 -14.44
CA LEU A 11 -1.76 -1.89 -13.97
C LEU A 11 -1.96 -2.13 -12.46
N PHE A 12 -2.07 -3.40 -12.09
CA PHE A 12 -2.14 -3.85 -10.69
C PHE A 12 -1.10 -4.92 -10.43
N LEU A 13 -0.35 -4.76 -9.35
CA LEU A 13 0.53 -5.78 -8.78
C LEU A 13 -0.02 -6.20 -7.43
N GLY A 14 -0.46 -7.44 -7.31
CA GLY A 14 -0.95 -8.04 -6.07
C GLY A 14 0.16 -8.80 -5.35
N TYR A 15 0.41 -8.45 -4.11
CA TYR A 15 1.37 -9.11 -3.23
C TYR A 15 0.63 -9.80 -2.08
N ARG A 16 1.04 -11.03 -1.75
CA ARG A 16 0.69 -11.63 -0.45
C ARG A 16 1.64 -11.07 0.59
N THR A 17 1.10 -10.52 1.66
CA THR A 17 1.94 -9.97 2.74
C THR A 17 2.57 -11.07 3.59
N ASN A 18 1.95 -12.26 3.63
CA ASN A 18 2.32 -13.37 4.50
C ASN A 18 2.42 -12.94 5.98
N THR A 19 1.60 -11.97 6.36
CA THR A 19 1.51 -11.41 7.71
C THR A 19 0.06 -11.55 8.16
N PRO A 20 -0.27 -12.60 8.95
CA PRO A 20 -1.61 -12.75 9.51
C PRO A 20 -1.92 -11.66 10.54
N PRO A 21 -3.21 -11.40 10.81
CA PRO A 21 -3.62 -10.35 11.76
C PRO A 21 -3.02 -10.48 13.17
N GLU A 22 -2.75 -11.69 13.62
CA GLU A 22 -2.17 -12.00 14.94
C GLU A 22 -0.63 -11.91 14.97
N SER A 23 -0.02 -11.60 13.82
CA SER A 23 1.44 -11.46 13.73
C SER A 23 1.92 -10.20 14.42
N SER A 24 3.05 -10.29 15.10
CA SER A 24 3.79 -9.13 15.63
C SER A 24 4.14 -8.10 14.52
N ASP A 25 4.22 -8.54 13.27
CA ASP A 25 4.56 -7.69 12.14
C ASP A 25 3.31 -7.04 11.47
N TYR A 26 2.12 -7.19 12.05
CA TYR A 26 0.85 -6.68 11.49
C TYR A 26 0.88 -5.17 11.27
N TYR A 27 1.34 -4.42 12.27
CA TYR A 27 1.44 -2.96 12.20
C TYR A 27 2.54 -2.51 11.24
N ALA A 28 3.64 -3.24 11.18
CA ALA A 28 4.73 -3.01 10.26
C ALA A 28 4.30 -3.23 8.79
N ALA A 29 3.51 -4.27 8.52
CA ALA A 29 2.94 -4.51 7.20
C ALA A 29 1.95 -3.39 6.78
N ALA A 30 1.21 -2.82 7.73
CA ALA A 30 0.35 -1.68 7.47
C ALA A 30 1.17 -0.44 7.06
N LEU A 31 2.21 -0.09 7.83
CA LEU A 31 3.12 1.02 7.50
C LEU A 31 3.85 0.80 6.18
N CYS A 32 4.29 -0.42 5.87
CA CYS A 32 4.89 -0.77 4.58
C CYS A 32 3.98 -0.36 3.41
N GLY A 33 2.68 -0.66 3.48
CA GLY A 33 1.72 -0.28 2.45
C GLY A 33 1.53 1.23 2.33
N VAL A 34 1.58 1.96 3.44
CA VAL A 34 1.47 3.43 3.46
C VAL A 34 2.71 4.06 2.83
N ILE A 35 3.90 3.66 3.24
CA ILE A 35 5.18 4.13 2.67
C ILE A 35 5.24 3.83 1.17
N LEU A 36 4.76 2.66 0.76
CA LEU A 36 4.76 2.29 -0.66
C LEU A 36 3.87 3.23 -1.48
N GLY A 37 2.61 3.46 -1.07
CA GLY A 37 1.69 4.12 -1.99
C GLY A 37 0.56 4.94 -1.39
N GLN A 38 0.67 5.46 -0.16
CA GLN A 38 -0.34 6.36 0.39
C GLN A 38 0.25 7.74 0.72
N GLY A 39 -0.46 8.79 0.28
CA GLY A 39 -0.02 10.17 0.46
C GLY A 39 1.07 10.63 -0.53
N THR A 40 1.35 11.92 -0.49
CA THR A 40 2.22 12.61 -1.46
C THR A 40 3.71 12.33 -1.27
N GLN A 41 4.10 11.78 -0.12
CA GLN A 41 5.48 11.39 0.17
C GLN A 41 5.73 9.91 -0.07
N SER A 42 4.72 9.15 -0.53
CA SER A 42 4.88 7.72 -0.80
C SER A 42 5.77 7.44 -2.00
N LYS A 43 6.44 6.30 -1.96
CA LYS A 43 7.40 5.90 -3.01
C LYS A 43 6.78 5.84 -4.40
N LEU A 44 5.56 5.32 -4.54
CA LEU A 44 4.89 5.25 -5.84
C LEU A 44 4.48 6.64 -6.34
N PHE A 45 3.96 7.50 -5.45
CA PHE A 45 3.60 8.86 -5.84
C PHE A 45 4.84 9.63 -6.33
N VAL A 46 5.91 9.64 -5.56
CA VAL A 46 7.14 10.38 -5.89
C VAL A 46 7.80 9.80 -7.14
N ASN A 47 7.95 8.48 -7.23
CA ASN A 47 8.75 7.89 -8.31
C ASN A 47 7.97 7.70 -9.61
N ILE A 48 6.68 7.35 -9.57
CA ILE A 48 5.88 7.12 -10.79
C ILE A 48 5.27 8.41 -11.32
N ARG A 49 4.68 9.21 -10.41
CA ARG A 49 3.98 10.44 -10.79
C ARG A 49 4.92 11.64 -10.93
N GLU A 50 5.68 11.96 -9.86
CA GLU A 50 6.47 13.19 -9.83
C GLU A 50 7.73 13.11 -10.71
N LYS A 51 8.55 12.06 -10.53
CA LYS A 51 9.83 11.94 -11.23
C LYS A 51 9.68 11.50 -12.68
N HIS A 52 8.81 10.53 -12.95
CA HIS A 52 8.71 9.93 -14.28
C HIS A 52 7.47 10.40 -15.07
N SER A 53 6.51 11.07 -14.42
CA SER A 53 5.27 11.56 -15.06
C SER A 53 4.49 10.50 -15.82
N LEU A 54 4.61 9.22 -15.40
CA LEU A 54 4.00 8.08 -16.09
C LEU A 54 2.50 7.93 -15.78
N ALA A 55 2.07 8.41 -14.61
CA ALA A 55 0.70 8.24 -14.16
C ALA A 55 0.21 9.48 -13.41
N TYR A 56 -1.06 9.84 -13.62
CA TYR A 56 -1.71 10.82 -12.76
C TYR A 56 -1.97 10.27 -11.36
N TYR A 57 -2.19 8.96 -11.26
CA TYR A 57 -2.47 8.26 -10.02
C TYR A 57 -1.66 6.98 -9.90
N ALA A 58 -0.84 6.89 -8.85
CA ALA A 58 -0.11 5.69 -8.46
C ALA A 58 -0.23 5.53 -6.95
N ALA A 59 -0.66 4.36 -6.50
CA ALA A 59 -0.96 4.12 -5.09
C ALA A 59 -0.78 2.66 -4.68
N ALA A 60 -0.80 2.41 -3.37
CA ALA A 60 -0.90 1.07 -2.82
C ALA A 60 -1.99 1.03 -1.75
N TYR A 61 -2.64 -0.11 -1.65
CA TYR A 61 -3.65 -0.40 -0.64
C TYR A 61 -3.40 -1.76 0.00
N THR A 62 -3.42 -1.82 1.32
CA THR A 62 -3.26 -3.06 2.07
C THR A 62 -4.60 -3.52 2.63
N ASN A 63 -5.06 -4.69 2.21
CA ASN A 63 -6.14 -5.38 2.89
C ASN A 63 -5.53 -6.30 3.97
N LYS A 64 -5.45 -5.77 5.17
CA LYS A 64 -4.79 -6.43 6.31
C LYS A 64 -5.45 -7.77 6.68
N MET A 65 -6.78 -7.84 6.60
CA MET A 65 -7.53 -9.07 6.93
C MET A 65 -7.29 -10.20 5.94
N LYS A 66 -7.06 -9.86 4.66
CA LYS A 66 -6.79 -10.85 3.61
C LYS A 66 -5.30 -11.10 3.41
N GLY A 67 -4.43 -10.37 4.08
CA GLY A 67 -2.99 -10.45 3.89
C GLY A 67 -2.55 -10.10 2.46
N ILE A 68 -3.19 -9.10 1.85
CA ILE A 68 -2.93 -8.70 0.46
C ILE A 68 -2.59 -7.22 0.40
N LEU A 69 -1.56 -6.89 -0.36
CA LEU A 69 -1.21 -5.53 -0.74
C LEU A 69 -1.35 -5.40 -2.25
N PHE A 70 -2.06 -4.38 -2.70
CA PHE A 70 -2.15 -4.00 -4.12
C PHE A 70 -1.36 -2.71 -4.35
N ALA A 71 -0.44 -2.74 -5.31
CA ALA A 71 0.16 -1.55 -5.89
C ALA A 71 -0.42 -1.35 -7.28
N PHE A 72 -0.84 -0.14 -7.62
CA PHE A 72 -1.53 0.10 -8.88
C PHE A 72 -1.34 1.51 -9.40
N CYS A 73 -1.45 1.66 -10.74
CA CYS A 73 -1.40 2.93 -11.42
C CYS A 73 -2.26 2.90 -12.70
N ALA A 74 -2.68 4.10 -13.15
CA ALA A 74 -3.31 4.31 -14.43
C ALA A 74 -2.30 4.98 -15.37
N ILE A 75 -1.98 4.34 -16.49
CA ILE A 75 -0.89 4.69 -17.39
C ILE A 75 -1.30 4.66 -18.86
N ASP A 76 -0.47 5.23 -19.72
CA ASP A 76 -0.50 4.92 -21.14
C ASP A 76 -0.10 3.45 -21.32
N PRO A 77 -0.84 2.62 -22.09
CA PRO A 77 -0.53 1.20 -22.25
C PRO A 77 0.90 0.90 -22.70
N LYS A 78 1.49 1.72 -23.53
CA LYS A 78 2.89 1.59 -23.99
C LYS A 78 3.90 1.64 -22.83
N ASP A 79 3.54 2.27 -21.71
CA ASP A 79 4.43 2.46 -20.55
C ASP A 79 4.32 1.31 -19.52
N ARG A 80 3.53 0.26 -19.81
CA ARG A 80 3.32 -0.89 -18.94
C ARG A 80 4.60 -1.47 -18.35
N ALA A 81 5.57 -1.77 -19.19
CA ALA A 81 6.81 -2.43 -18.76
C ALA A 81 7.63 -1.56 -17.81
N VAL A 82 7.69 -0.25 -18.09
CA VAL A 82 8.41 0.73 -17.26
C VAL A 82 7.70 0.91 -15.92
N ALA A 83 6.38 1.07 -15.93
CA ALA A 83 5.60 1.23 -14.70
C ALA A 83 5.67 -0.01 -13.79
N GLU A 84 5.57 -1.22 -14.38
CA GLU A 84 5.74 -2.47 -13.63
C GLU A 84 7.13 -2.57 -12.99
N ALA A 85 8.18 -2.25 -13.74
CA ALA A 85 9.55 -2.26 -13.23
C ALA A 85 9.73 -1.28 -12.07
N LEU A 86 9.22 -0.05 -12.19
CA LEU A 86 9.27 0.96 -11.13
C LEU A 86 8.51 0.53 -9.87
N ILE A 87 7.31 -0.06 -9.98
CA ILE A 87 6.59 -0.57 -8.82
C ILE A 87 7.42 -1.63 -8.09
N ARG A 88 8.00 -2.59 -8.84
CA ARG A 88 8.85 -3.64 -8.27
C ARG A 88 10.11 -3.07 -7.60
N GLU A 89 10.72 -2.06 -8.20
CA GLU A 89 11.87 -1.35 -7.65
C GLU A 89 11.52 -0.70 -6.31
N GLN A 90 10.37 -0.02 -6.21
CA GLN A 90 9.97 0.61 -4.95
C GLN A 90 9.68 -0.41 -3.84
N VAL A 91 9.12 -1.57 -4.17
CA VAL A 91 8.97 -2.68 -3.21
C VAL A 91 10.34 -3.22 -2.79
N ALA A 92 11.28 -3.37 -3.72
CA ALA A 92 12.65 -3.79 -3.41
C ALA A 92 13.38 -2.76 -2.54
N ALA A 93 13.21 -1.47 -2.79
CA ALA A 93 13.76 -0.39 -1.98
C ALA A 93 13.34 -0.50 -0.51
N ILE A 94 12.03 -0.74 -0.24
CA ILE A 94 11.56 -0.96 1.14
C ILE A 94 12.22 -2.20 1.76
N ARG A 95 12.35 -3.30 1.02
CA ARG A 95 13.00 -4.53 1.49
C ARG A 95 14.48 -4.34 1.83
N ASN A 96 15.14 -3.43 1.12
CA ASN A 96 16.55 -3.10 1.34
C ASN A 96 16.76 -2.07 2.46
N GLY A 97 15.67 -1.57 3.08
CA GLY A 97 15.76 -0.53 4.09
C GLY A 97 15.95 0.89 3.54
N GLU A 98 15.72 1.09 2.25
CA GLU A 98 15.80 2.40 1.60
C GLU A 98 14.52 3.20 1.88
N ILE A 99 14.33 3.53 3.17
CA ILE A 99 13.22 4.31 3.70
C ILE A 99 13.80 5.58 4.31
N THR A 100 13.43 6.75 3.79
CA THR A 100 13.90 8.00 4.37
C THR A 100 13.12 8.34 5.64
N THR A 101 13.70 9.19 6.48
CA THR A 101 13.04 9.70 7.69
C THR A 101 11.72 10.38 7.33
N GLU A 102 11.70 11.16 6.26
CA GLU A 102 10.53 11.89 5.77
C GLU A 102 9.41 10.94 5.32
N GLU A 103 9.74 9.85 4.61
CA GLU A 103 8.78 8.84 4.20
C GLU A 103 8.16 8.13 5.41
N TYR A 104 9.00 7.76 6.39
CA TYR A 104 8.54 7.10 7.61
C TYR A 104 7.64 8.01 8.45
N GLU A 105 8.09 9.25 8.75
CA GLU A 105 7.33 10.20 9.55
C GLU A 105 6.00 10.59 8.89
N ALA A 106 6.00 10.79 7.57
CA ALA A 106 4.79 11.06 6.81
C ALA A 106 3.80 9.90 6.88
N ALA A 107 4.26 8.65 6.78
CA ALA A 107 3.42 7.46 6.85
C ALA A 107 2.81 7.28 8.26
N VAL A 108 3.60 7.43 9.30
CA VAL A 108 3.12 7.37 10.70
C VAL A 108 2.08 8.46 10.95
N LYS A 109 2.36 9.70 10.54
CA LYS A 109 1.45 10.82 10.69
C LYS A 109 0.13 10.60 9.94
N LEU A 110 0.20 10.10 8.70
CA LEU A 110 -0.99 9.81 7.88
C LEU A 110 -1.89 8.80 8.57
N LEU A 111 -1.36 7.65 8.98
CA LEU A 111 -2.14 6.61 9.68
C LEU A 111 -2.73 7.11 10.99
N ARG A 112 -1.97 7.85 11.78
CA ARG A 112 -2.48 8.41 13.04
C ARG A 112 -3.61 9.40 12.82
N ASN A 113 -3.52 10.24 11.80
CA ASN A 113 -4.58 11.19 11.46
C ASN A 113 -5.84 10.46 10.98
N ASP A 114 -5.69 9.41 10.15
CA ASP A 114 -6.82 8.60 9.70
C ASP A 114 -7.53 7.94 10.88
N LEU A 115 -6.77 7.34 11.81
CA LEU A 115 -7.33 6.72 13.02
C LEU A 115 -8.05 7.73 13.91
N ALA A 116 -7.48 8.91 14.12
CA ALA A 116 -8.10 9.97 14.91
C ALA A 116 -9.44 10.44 14.29
N SER A 117 -9.53 10.45 12.95
CA SER A 117 -10.77 10.86 12.25
C SER A 117 -11.94 9.89 12.44
N TYR A 118 -11.68 8.63 12.84
CA TYR A 118 -12.75 7.64 13.04
C TYR A 118 -13.69 8.03 14.19
N GLY A 119 -13.20 8.78 15.19
CA GLY A 119 -14.04 9.32 16.28
C GLY A 119 -15.11 10.32 15.82
N ASP A 120 -14.90 10.97 14.69
CA ASP A 120 -15.78 11.98 14.13
C ASP A 120 -16.97 11.40 13.34
N SER A 121 -16.91 10.09 13.03
CA SER A 121 -17.91 9.42 12.19
C SER A 121 -18.32 8.08 12.75
N GLN A 122 -19.57 7.96 13.19
CA GLN A 122 -20.15 6.71 13.69
C GLN A 122 -20.03 5.57 12.66
N SER A 123 -20.21 5.88 11.37
CA SER A 123 -20.11 4.89 10.28
C SER A 123 -18.69 4.39 10.12
N GLN A 124 -17.67 5.26 10.16
CA GLN A 124 -16.27 4.87 10.06
C GLN A 124 -15.85 4.05 11.29
N LEU A 125 -16.25 4.47 12.47
CA LEU A 125 -15.98 3.73 13.71
C LEU A 125 -16.63 2.34 13.70
N LEU A 126 -17.87 2.24 13.23
CA LEU A 126 -18.55 0.96 13.07
C LEU A 126 -17.80 0.05 12.08
N GLN A 127 -17.40 0.58 10.92
CA GLN A 127 -16.63 -0.18 9.93
C GLN A 127 -15.27 -0.61 10.46
N TYR A 128 -14.61 0.24 11.23
CA TYR A 128 -13.33 -0.07 11.87
C TYR A 128 -13.45 -1.27 12.82
N TYR A 129 -14.42 -1.26 13.74
CA TYR A 129 -14.64 -2.38 14.66
C TYR A 129 -15.20 -3.60 13.96
N PHE A 130 -16.12 -3.43 13.01
CA PHE A 130 -16.65 -4.56 12.23
C PHE A 130 -15.52 -5.29 11.47
N GLY A 131 -14.56 -4.56 10.92
CA GLY A 131 -13.38 -5.15 10.27
C GLY A 131 -12.51 -5.99 11.21
N GLN A 132 -12.60 -5.76 12.51
CA GLN A 132 -11.82 -6.51 13.52
C GLN A 132 -12.57 -7.66 14.18
N THR A 133 -13.86 -7.86 13.88
CA THR A 133 -14.67 -8.93 14.51
C THR A 133 -14.15 -10.35 14.22
N PHE A 134 -13.29 -10.51 13.23
CA PHE A 134 -12.66 -11.77 12.89
C PHE A 134 -11.26 -11.94 13.50
N MET A 135 -10.79 -10.98 14.27
CA MET A 135 -9.51 -11.01 14.97
C MET A 135 -9.70 -11.49 16.42
N GLU A 136 -8.69 -12.15 16.96
CA GLU A 136 -8.70 -12.58 18.36
C GLU A 136 -8.63 -11.41 19.34
N GLN A 137 -7.99 -10.32 18.92
CA GLN A 137 -7.85 -9.10 19.70
C GLN A 137 -8.35 -7.91 18.89
N ILE A 138 -9.12 -7.05 19.54
CA ILE A 138 -9.64 -5.82 18.97
C ILE A 138 -8.89 -4.67 19.62
N ALA A 139 -8.12 -3.93 18.82
CA ALA A 139 -7.48 -2.69 19.25
C ALA A 139 -8.41 -1.51 18.96
N ASP A 140 -8.58 -0.59 19.90
CA ASP A 140 -9.21 0.68 19.60
C ASP A 140 -8.29 1.57 18.73
N PRO A 141 -8.83 2.66 18.12
CA PRO A 141 -8.00 3.51 17.23
C PRO A 141 -6.78 4.12 17.93
N ASP A 142 -6.88 4.47 19.20
CA ASP A 142 -5.76 5.06 19.96
C ASP A 142 -4.70 4.01 20.29
N GLU A 143 -5.12 2.80 20.61
CA GLU A 143 -4.24 1.65 20.81
C GLU A 143 -3.51 1.29 19.52
N TYR A 144 -4.23 1.23 18.40
CA TYR A 144 -3.63 1.01 17.08
C TYR A 144 -2.60 2.09 16.75
N ALA A 145 -2.93 3.38 17.01
CA ALA A 145 -2.02 4.50 16.78
C ALA A 145 -0.75 4.44 17.64
N ARG A 146 -0.85 3.92 18.88
CA ARG A 146 0.33 3.68 19.73
C ARG A 146 1.23 2.60 19.15
N HIS A 147 0.67 1.47 18.73
CA HIS A 147 1.44 0.40 18.09
C HIS A 147 2.12 0.86 16.80
N ILE A 148 1.45 1.67 15.98
CA ILE A 148 2.07 2.25 14.78
C ILE A 148 3.28 3.12 15.13
N ALA A 149 3.22 3.87 16.22
CA ALA A 149 4.33 4.74 16.65
C ALA A 149 5.55 3.97 17.20
N GLU A 150 5.35 2.71 17.59
CA GLU A 150 6.41 1.84 18.12
C GLU A 150 7.12 1.02 17.02
N VAL A 151 6.58 0.99 15.80
CA VAL A 151 7.15 0.22 14.68
C VAL A 151 8.47 0.85 14.22
N SER A 152 9.53 0.09 14.21
CA SER A 152 10.82 0.52 13.67
C SER A 152 10.93 0.33 12.15
N VAL A 153 11.92 0.97 11.52
CA VAL A 153 12.24 0.74 10.10
C VAL A 153 12.63 -0.72 9.87
N GLU A 154 13.36 -1.32 10.80
CA GLU A 154 13.76 -2.74 10.74
C GLU A 154 12.54 -3.67 10.73
N ASP A 155 11.49 -3.36 11.48
CA ASP A 155 10.25 -4.14 11.46
C ASP A 155 9.54 -4.04 10.10
N ILE A 156 9.55 -2.83 9.49
CA ILE A 156 8.98 -2.62 8.15
C ILE A 156 9.75 -3.41 7.11
N VAL A 157 11.08 -3.40 7.15
CA VAL A 157 11.96 -4.18 6.26
C VAL A 157 11.67 -5.68 6.39
N LYS A 158 11.54 -6.17 7.63
CA LYS A 158 11.21 -7.57 7.91
C LYS A 158 9.84 -7.95 7.36
N ALA A 159 8.82 -7.11 7.56
CA ALA A 159 7.48 -7.34 7.01
C ALA A 159 7.50 -7.32 5.47
N ALA A 160 8.19 -6.35 4.85
CA ALA A 160 8.36 -6.27 3.40
C ALA A 160 9.10 -7.48 2.83
N GLY A 161 10.07 -8.02 3.55
CA GLY A 161 10.83 -9.23 3.18
C GLY A 161 9.97 -10.48 3.05
N ARG A 162 8.84 -10.55 3.77
CA ARG A 162 7.86 -11.67 3.68
C ARG A 162 6.92 -11.55 2.49
N MET A 163 6.77 -10.37 1.92
CA MET A 163 5.84 -10.14 0.81
C MET A 163 6.27 -10.94 -0.41
N THR A 164 5.32 -11.57 -1.10
CA THR A 164 5.56 -12.27 -2.36
C THR A 164 4.62 -11.74 -3.42
N LEU A 165 5.15 -11.44 -4.61
CA LEU A 165 4.32 -11.10 -5.75
C LEU A 165 3.50 -12.32 -6.15
N ASP A 166 2.18 -12.15 -6.21
CA ASP A 166 1.24 -13.20 -6.56
C ASP A 166 0.70 -13.01 -7.99
N THR A 167 0.25 -11.80 -8.28
CA THR A 167 -0.47 -11.52 -9.52
C THR A 167 -0.04 -10.20 -10.12
N VAL A 168 0.12 -10.18 -11.43
CA VAL A 168 0.20 -8.95 -12.24
C VAL A 168 -1.02 -8.93 -13.15
N TYR A 169 -1.87 -7.91 -13.00
CA TYR A 169 -3.04 -7.71 -13.85
C TYR A 169 -2.91 -6.41 -14.62
N PHE A 170 -3.18 -6.47 -15.91
CA PHE A 170 -3.19 -5.30 -16.77
C PHE A 170 -4.45 -5.26 -17.62
N LEU A 171 -5.23 -4.19 -17.44
CA LEU A 171 -6.36 -3.85 -18.29
C LEU A 171 -5.89 -2.83 -19.32
N THR A 172 -6.14 -3.09 -20.59
CA THR A 172 -5.72 -2.21 -21.69
C THR A 172 -6.85 -2.01 -22.73
N SER A 173 -6.63 -1.11 -23.68
CA SER A 173 -7.59 -0.86 -24.76
C SER A 173 -7.64 -2.02 -25.75
N GLU A 174 -8.83 -2.23 -26.37
CA GLU A 174 -9.02 -3.14 -27.50
C GLU A 174 -8.35 -2.63 -28.77
N ASP A 175 -8.21 -1.30 -28.91
CA ASP A 175 -7.75 -0.63 -30.12
C ASP A 175 -6.22 -0.54 -30.26
N GLU A 176 -5.46 -1.14 -29.33
CA GLU A 176 -4.01 -1.25 -29.44
C GLU A 176 -3.60 -2.55 -30.16
N ALA A 177 -3.51 -2.46 -31.47
CA ALA A 177 -2.83 -3.40 -32.33
C ALA A 177 -1.61 -2.72 -32.98
#